data_aa6d0552f97ed79caf715478f0b4fd71
#
_entry.id   aa6d0552f97ed79caf715478f0b4fd71
#
_cell.length_a   1.000
_cell.length_b   1.000
_cell.length_c   1.000
_cell.angle_alpha   90.00
_cell.angle_beta   90.00
_cell.angle_gamma   90.00
#
_symmetry.space_group_name_H-M   'P 1'
#
loop_
_entity.id
_entity.type
_entity.pdbx_description
1 polymer ?
#
loop_
_entity_poly.entity_id
_entity_poly.type
_entity_poly.pdbx_seq_one_letter_code
_entity_poly.pdbx_strand_id
1 'polypeptide(L)'
;MRAVRLHKIGEQFQVEQVPDPAPPPNGAVVRLEAAALNHRDEYIRTGLYARIQLPASLGSDGAGVIESVAAGMDPSWVGRKVVINPCDDWGPNPRAQDTKTFLIRGMPKQGTFAEKIALPLDRLEPMPEHLSWPEAAALPLAGLTAYRALVTRGELQKGEHVLVTGIGGGVATLAMILAQALGAEVSVTSGSEEKLQRARSMGAVAAVSYREKGWEKHLAEKVGRPPSLIIDSAGGPDFAALVNGAAPGGRIVSYGATRGPVEKLEMTRIFFKQIDVRGTTMGTDEEFRAMLRLVARERVRPIVDHVFPLSQAAEADRRLAQSEQMGKIVLNCRA
;
A
#
# COMPACT_ATOMS: atom_id res chain seq x y z
N MET A 1 4.97 27.51 -0.93
CA MET A 1 5.57 26.20 -0.90
C MET A 1 5.58 25.55 -2.28
N ARG A 2 6.52 24.63 -2.54
CA ARG A 2 6.48 23.80 -3.75
C ARG A 2 5.43 22.68 -3.59
N ALA A 3 4.70 22.41 -4.66
CA ALA A 3 3.81 21.26 -4.77
C ALA A 3 3.87 20.65 -6.16
N VAL A 4 3.72 19.36 -6.25
CA VAL A 4 3.61 18.63 -7.52
C VAL A 4 2.14 18.55 -7.91
N ARG A 5 1.80 18.99 -9.10
CA ARG A 5 0.43 19.04 -9.60
C ARG A 5 0.25 18.28 -10.89
N LEU A 6 -0.93 17.70 -11.01
CA LEU A 6 -1.45 17.15 -12.26
C LEU A 6 -2.59 18.06 -12.75
N HIS A 7 -2.48 18.61 -13.96
CA HIS A 7 -3.50 19.51 -14.53
C HIS A 7 -4.50 18.79 -15.40
N LYS A 8 -4.04 17.82 -16.20
CA LYS A 8 -4.89 17.04 -17.11
C LYS A 8 -4.45 15.57 -17.13
N ILE A 9 -5.41 14.72 -17.44
CA ILE A 9 -5.16 13.29 -17.69
C ILE A 9 -4.16 13.15 -18.85
N GLY A 10 -3.18 12.28 -18.69
CA GLY A 10 -2.12 12.01 -19.66
C GLY A 10 -0.92 12.94 -19.58
N GLU A 11 -1.02 14.08 -18.90
CA GLU A 11 0.11 14.99 -18.71
C GLU A 11 1.11 14.46 -17.68
N GLN A 12 2.31 15.05 -17.69
CA GLN A 12 3.33 14.83 -16.67
C GLN A 12 3.03 15.68 -15.43
N PHE A 13 3.51 15.23 -14.28
CA PHE A 13 3.53 16.01 -13.05
C PHE A 13 4.37 17.28 -13.22
N GLN A 14 3.86 18.40 -12.72
CA GLN A 14 4.51 19.71 -12.75
C GLN A 14 4.76 20.21 -11.32
N VAL A 15 5.95 20.75 -11.08
CA VAL A 15 6.29 21.38 -9.80
C VAL A 15 5.97 22.85 -9.87
N GLU A 16 5.17 23.34 -8.93
CA GLU A 16 4.68 24.71 -8.89
C GLU A 16 4.86 25.34 -7.52
N GLN A 17 4.93 26.66 -7.51
CA GLN A 17 4.79 27.45 -6.30
C GLN A 17 3.30 27.67 -6.01
N VAL A 18 2.86 27.24 -4.84
CA VAL A 18 1.49 27.41 -4.36
C VAL A 18 1.51 28.08 -2.97
N PRO A 19 0.43 28.76 -2.55
CA PRO A 19 0.35 29.31 -1.21
C PRO A 19 0.57 28.22 -0.13
N ASP A 20 1.17 28.58 0.97
CA ASP A 20 1.25 27.71 2.14
C ASP A 20 -0.15 27.42 2.68
N PRO A 21 -0.46 26.18 3.05
CA PRO A 21 -1.76 25.87 3.61
C PRO A 21 -1.88 26.39 5.06
N ALA A 22 -3.09 26.79 5.45
CA ALA A 22 -3.42 27.09 6.84
C ALA A 22 -4.02 25.84 7.53
N PRO A 23 -3.84 25.70 8.86
CA PRO A 23 -4.45 24.59 9.58
C PRO A 23 -5.98 24.65 9.48
N PRO A 24 -6.68 23.54 9.13
CA PRO A 24 -8.14 23.49 9.20
C PRO A 24 -8.61 23.49 10.67
N PRO A 25 -9.89 23.74 10.94
CA PRO A 25 -10.43 23.57 12.30
C PRO A 25 -10.07 22.19 12.87
N ASN A 26 -9.62 22.14 14.12
CA ASN A 26 -9.13 20.92 14.78
C ASN A 26 -8.01 20.20 14.02
N GLY A 27 -7.19 20.95 13.29
CA GLY A 27 -6.14 20.39 12.44
C GLY A 27 -4.78 21.00 12.64
N ALA A 28 -3.87 20.58 11.80
CA ALA A 28 -2.48 20.97 11.79
C ALA A 28 -1.95 21.15 10.36
N VAL A 29 -0.87 21.91 10.24
CA VAL A 29 0.01 21.87 9.06
C VAL A 29 1.18 20.96 9.37
N VAL A 30 1.39 19.98 8.53
CA VAL A 30 2.56 19.09 8.58
C VAL A 30 3.55 19.56 7.52
N ARG A 31 4.78 19.85 7.94
CA ARG A 31 5.92 19.99 7.06
C ARG A 31 6.40 18.60 6.70
N LEU A 32 6.23 18.25 5.43
CA LEU A 32 6.57 16.93 4.90
C LEU A 32 8.10 16.79 4.73
N GLU A 33 8.62 15.70 5.23
CA GLU A 33 10.00 15.27 5.00
C GLU A 33 10.06 14.29 3.82
N ALA A 34 9.07 13.38 3.75
CA ALA A 34 8.95 12.42 2.66
C ALA A 34 7.49 12.11 2.33
N ALA A 35 7.25 11.79 1.05
CA ALA A 35 5.99 11.26 0.53
C ALA A 35 6.27 10.03 -0.33
N ALA A 36 5.28 9.15 -0.57
CA ALA A 36 5.53 7.97 -1.38
C ALA A 36 4.43 7.71 -2.41
N LEU A 37 4.85 7.23 -3.59
CA LEU A 37 3.97 6.94 -4.70
C LEU A 37 3.19 5.63 -4.49
N ASN A 38 1.99 5.59 -5.07
CA ASN A 38 1.14 4.42 -5.18
C ASN A 38 0.61 4.27 -6.61
N HIS A 39 0.29 3.07 -7.05
CA HIS A 39 -0.27 2.84 -8.39
C HIS A 39 -1.55 3.65 -8.67
N ARG A 40 -2.30 4.04 -7.61
CA ARG A 40 -3.44 4.94 -7.80
C ARG A 40 -3.06 6.31 -8.35
N ASP A 41 -1.87 6.80 -8.05
CA ASP A 41 -1.40 8.11 -8.53
C ASP A 41 -1.16 8.03 -10.05
N GLU A 42 -0.54 6.96 -10.52
CA GLU A 42 -0.36 6.65 -11.93
C GLU A 42 -1.70 6.40 -12.64
N TYR A 43 -2.64 5.66 -12.01
CA TYR A 43 -3.99 5.44 -12.57
C TYR A 43 -4.81 6.74 -12.67
N ILE A 44 -4.66 7.67 -11.73
CA ILE A 44 -5.28 9.00 -11.83
C ILE A 44 -4.66 9.77 -13.01
N ARG A 45 -3.33 9.77 -13.13
CA ARG A 45 -2.64 10.45 -14.22
C ARG A 45 -3.01 9.91 -15.60
N THR A 46 -3.19 8.59 -15.71
CA THR A 46 -3.54 7.92 -16.98
C THR A 46 -5.04 7.84 -17.29
N GLY A 47 -5.89 8.30 -16.35
CA GLY A 47 -7.35 8.27 -16.55
C GLY A 47 -8.02 6.94 -16.20
N LEU A 48 -7.31 6.01 -15.61
CA LEU A 48 -7.81 4.68 -15.22
C LEU A 48 -8.45 4.66 -13.82
N TYR A 49 -8.58 5.81 -13.16
CA TYR A 49 -9.17 5.94 -11.84
C TYR A 49 -10.57 6.54 -11.90
N ALA A 50 -11.42 6.22 -10.92
CA ALA A 50 -12.78 6.72 -10.89
C ALA A 50 -12.86 8.17 -10.36
N ARG A 51 -13.81 8.96 -10.87
CA ARG A 51 -14.19 10.30 -10.37
C ARG A 51 -13.00 11.25 -10.27
N ILE A 52 -12.13 11.26 -11.27
CA ILE A 52 -10.95 12.13 -11.31
C ILE A 52 -11.39 13.61 -11.28
N GLN A 53 -10.77 14.39 -10.40
CA GLN A 53 -10.94 15.83 -10.26
C GLN A 53 -9.58 16.51 -10.35
N LEU A 54 -9.39 17.35 -11.34
CA LEU A 54 -8.15 18.08 -11.62
C LEU A 54 -8.42 19.60 -11.72
N PRO A 55 -7.44 20.44 -11.42
CA PRO A 55 -6.06 20.11 -11.05
C PRO A 55 -5.93 19.64 -9.60
N ALA A 56 -5.00 18.71 -9.34
CA ALA A 56 -4.79 18.14 -8.00
C ALA A 56 -3.30 17.93 -7.69
N SER A 57 -2.92 18.08 -6.43
CA SER A 57 -1.68 17.49 -5.89
C SER A 57 -1.98 16.09 -5.40
N LEU A 58 -1.35 15.09 -6.01
CA LEU A 58 -1.57 13.70 -5.67
C LEU A 58 -0.73 13.28 -4.44
N GLY A 59 -0.63 11.99 -4.20
CA GLY A 59 0.08 11.40 -3.08
C GLY A 59 -0.82 11.16 -1.87
N SER A 60 -0.83 9.92 -1.42
CA SER A 60 -1.63 9.49 -0.26
C SER A 60 -0.75 9.31 0.98
N ASP A 61 0.51 8.98 0.79
CA ASP A 61 1.46 8.62 1.82
C ASP A 61 2.41 9.76 2.14
N GLY A 62 2.60 10.04 3.42
CA GLY A 62 3.52 11.07 3.87
C GLY A 62 3.96 10.89 5.32
N ALA A 63 5.16 11.38 5.60
CA ALA A 63 5.73 11.50 6.94
C ALA A 63 6.39 12.87 7.09
N GLY A 64 6.27 13.47 8.27
CA GLY A 64 6.80 14.80 8.51
C GLY A 64 6.68 15.25 9.94
N VAL A 65 6.85 16.55 10.15
CA VAL A 65 6.79 17.20 11.46
C VAL A 65 5.63 18.19 11.48
N ILE A 66 4.85 18.18 12.54
CA ILE A 66 3.79 19.18 12.75
C ILE A 66 4.44 20.56 12.94
N GLU A 67 4.17 21.46 12.01
CA GLU A 67 4.73 22.80 11.98
C GLU A 67 3.86 23.80 12.76
N SER A 68 2.54 23.66 12.64
CA SER A 68 1.58 24.51 13.33
C SER A 68 0.25 23.78 13.54
N VAL A 69 -0.53 24.24 14.50
CA VAL A 69 -1.89 23.78 14.79
C VAL A 69 -2.90 24.92 14.69
N ALA A 70 -4.16 24.60 14.54
CA ALA A 70 -5.23 25.58 14.55
C ALA A 70 -5.33 26.32 15.89
N ALA A 71 -5.85 27.54 15.86
CA ALA A 71 -6.08 28.32 17.06
C ALA A 71 -6.93 27.56 18.09
N GLY A 72 -6.52 27.59 19.36
CA GLY A 72 -7.19 26.88 20.46
C GLY A 72 -6.81 25.41 20.62
N MET A 73 -5.99 24.85 19.72
CA MET A 73 -5.45 23.50 19.86
C MET A 73 -4.25 23.46 20.80
N ASP A 74 -4.00 22.29 21.42
CA ASP A 74 -2.83 22.07 22.27
C ASP A 74 -1.52 22.28 21.48
N PRO A 75 -0.69 23.28 21.85
CA PRO A 75 0.57 23.56 21.16
C PRO A 75 1.61 22.45 21.30
N SER A 76 1.44 21.52 22.23
CA SER A 76 2.34 20.37 22.40
C SER A 76 2.38 19.41 21.18
N TRP A 77 1.46 19.57 20.25
CA TRP A 77 1.49 18.86 18.97
C TRP A 77 2.62 19.36 18.06
N VAL A 78 3.00 20.62 18.15
CA VAL A 78 4.07 21.19 17.31
C VAL A 78 5.40 20.50 17.59
N GLY A 79 6.12 20.16 16.55
CA GLY A 79 7.39 19.43 16.61
C GLY A 79 7.25 17.90 16.64
N ARG A 80 6.04 17.34 16.80
CA ARG A 80 5.86 15.88 16.76
C ARG A 80 6.10 15.32 15.36
N LYS A 81 6.79 14.17 15.31
CA LYS A 81 7.00 13.38 14.10
C LYS A 81 5.79 12.50 13.86
N VAL A 82 5.21 12.59 12.65
CA VAL A 82 3.95 11.92 12.33
C VAL A 82 4.01 11.21 10.99
N VAL A 83 3.18 10.19 10.85
CA VAL A 83 2.76 9.59 9.58
C VAL A 83 1.29 9.93 9.33
N ILE A 84 0.92 10.04 8.07
CA ILE A 84 -0.42 10.44 7.65
C ILE A 84 -1.26 9.19 7.42
N ASN A 85 -2.43 9.10 8.08
CA ASN A 85 -3.45 8.13 7.71
C ASN A 85 -4.07 8.54 6.35
N PRO A 86 -3.89 7.73 5.30
CA PRO A 86 -4.35 8.07 3.96
C PRO A 86 -5.85 7.90 3.76
N CYS A 87 -6.57 7.35 4.74
CA CYS A 87 -7.98 7.04 4.70
C CYS A 87 -8.81 8.16 5.34
N ASP A 88 -9.74 8.73 4.60
CA ASP A 88 -10.72 9.66 5.15
C ASP A 88 -12.11 9.01 5.13
N ASP A 89 -12.87 9.20 6.21
CA ASP A 89 -14.32 8.90 6.28
C ASP A 89 -14.70 7.47 5.89
N TRP A 90 -14.02 6.47 6.47
CA TRP A 90 -14.33 5.06 6.24
C TRP A 90 -15.80 4.71 6.51
N GLY A 91 -16.42 5.36 7.48
CA GLY A 91 -17.79 5.09 7.91
C GLY A 91 -17.87 4.08 9.06
N PRO A 92 -19.10 3.81 9.55
CA PRO A 92 -19.32 3.04 10.77
C PRO A 92 -19.20 1.51 10.59
N ASN A 93 -19.24 1.01 9.35
CA ASN A 93 -19.16 -0.43 9.09
C ASN A 93 -17.68 -0.88 8.99
N PRO A 94 -17.14 -1.66 9.94
CA PRO A 94 -15.75 -2.11 9.88
C PRO A 94 -15.49 -3.11 8.74
N ARG A 95 -16.54 -3.74 8.20
CA ARG A 95 -16.41 -4.74 7.13
C ARG A 95 -16.25 -4.13 5.74
N ALA A 96 -16.75 -2.92 5.52
CA ALA A 96 -16.70 -2.24 4.23
C ALA A 96 -16.75 -0.71 4.41
N GLN A 97 -16.06 0.01 3.55
CA GLN A 97 -16.10 1.47 3.53
C GLN A 97 -17.49 2.01 3.13
N ASP A 98 -17.82 3.19 3.60
CA ASP A 98 -18.98 3.93 3.11
C ASP A 98 -18.71 4.46 1.70
N THR A 99 -19.46 3.98 0.72
CA THR A 99 -19.23 4.31 -0.70
C THR A 99 -19.52 5.77 -1.06
N LYS A 100 -20.18 6.53 -0.17
CA LYS A 100 -20.54 7.94 -0.38
C LYS A 100 -19.50 8.89 0.20
N THR A 101 -18.94 8.57 1.37
CA THR A 101 -18.09 9.47 2.13
C THR A 101 -16.60 9.08 2.09
N PHE A 102 -16.31 7.80 1.94
CA PHE A 102 -14.95 7.30 1.93
C PHE A 102 -14.09 7.91 0.83
N LEU A 103 -12.94 8.43 1.22
CA LEU A 103 -11.94 9.00 0.30
C LEU A 103 -10.54 8.49 0.65
N ILE A 104 -9.69 8.46 -0.37
CA ILE A 104 -8.25 8.25 -0.21
C ILE A 104 -7.56 9.59 -0.50
N ARG A 105 -6.67 10.03 0.41
CA ARG A 105 -5.90 11.28 0.29
C ARG A 105 -5.18 11.34 -1.06
N GLY A 106 -5.05 12.56 -1.62
CA GLY A 106 -4.39 12.81 -2.89
C GLY A 106 -5.34 13.10 -4.06
N MET A 107 -6.67 12.85 -3.91
CA MET A 107 -7.72 13.26 -4.84
C MET A 107 -9.07 12.72 -4.34
N PRO A 108 -10.13 13.53 -4.19
CA PRO A 108 -10.21 14.95 -4.57
C PRO A 108 -9.55 15.91 -3.57
N LYS A 109 -9.26 15.48 -2.34
CA LYS A 109 -8.52 16.28 -1.36
C LYS A 109 -7.05 16.34 -1.76
N GLN A 110 -6.39 17.48 -1.49
CA GLN A 110 -4.96 17.65 -1.79
C GLN A 110 -4.12 16.61 -1.05
N GLY A 111 -3.09 16.13 -1.72
CA GLY A 111 -2.22 15.05 -1.27
C GLY A 111 -0.85 15.50 -0.78
N THR A 112 0.03 14.53 -0.67
CA THR A 112 1.33 14.64 0.00
C THR A 112 2.50 14.98 -0.94
N PHE A 113 2.26 15.09 -2.25
CA PHE A 113 3.34 15.50 -3.17
C PHE A 113 3.57 17.02 -3.10
N ALA A 114 4.01 17.48 -1.93
CA ALA A 114 4.22 18.88 -1.61
C ALA A 114 5.19 19.03 -0.43
N GLU A 115 5.64 20.25 -0.17
CA GLU A 115 6.47 20.54 1.01
C GLU A 115 5.66 20.57 2.32
N LYS A 116 4.36 20.91 2.24
CA LYS A 116 3.45 20.97 3.40
C LYS A 116 2.06 20.46 3.02
N ILE A 117 1.35 19.96 4.03
CA ILE A 117 -0.05 19.57 3.92
C ILE A 117 -0.81 19.97 5.17
N ALA A 118 -2.06 20.41 5.00
CA ALA A 118 -2.97 20.70 6.12
C ALA A 118 -3.99 19.57 6.27
N LEU A 119 -4.14 19.07 7.51
CA LEU A 119 -4.95 17.88 7.83
C LEU A 119 -5.63 18.05 9.19
N PRO A 120 -6.81 17.43 9.40
CA PRO A 120 -7.34 17.20 10.75
C PRO A 120 -6.35 16.38 11.59
N LEU A 121 -6.28 16.66 12.90
CA LEU A 121 -5.34 15.95 13.80
C LEU A 121 -5.61 14.44 13.88
N ASP A 122 -6.84 14.00 13.71
CA ASP A 122 -7.22 12.60 13.73
C ASP A 122 -6.68 11.79 12.54
N ARG A 123 -6.12 12.47 11.52
CA ARG A 123 -5.41 11.84 10.40
C ARG A 123 -3.92 11.69 10.65
N LEU A 124 -3.41 12.13 11.81
CA LEU A 124 -2.00 12.13 12.15
C LEU A 124 -1.73 11.13 13.27
N GLU A 125 -0.83 10.19 13.01
CA GLU A 125 -0.40 9.20 14.00
C GLU A 125 1.10 9.34 14.27
N PRO A 126 1.56 9.04 15.50
CA PRO A 126 2.98 9.08 15.81
C PRO A 126 3.80 8.20 14.87
N MET A 127 4.88 8.75 14.35
CA MET A 127 5.83 8.00 13.52
C MET A 127 6.55 6.96 14.38
N PRO A 128 6.66 5.68 13.95
CA PRO A 128 7.49 4.69 14.63
C PRO A 128 8.95 5.16 14.71
N GLU A 129 9.52 5.22 15.90
CA GLU A 129 10.83 5.84 16.17
C GLU A 129 12.00 5.22 15.42
N HIS A 130 11.91 3.91 15.10
CA HIS A 130 12.98 3.17 14.44
C HIS A 130 13.03 3.41 12.92
N LEU A 131 12.02 4.08 12.33
CA LEU A 131 11.96 4.33 10.89
C LEU A 131 12.66 5.64 10.53
N SER A 132 13.33 5.63 9.39
CA SER A 132 13.75 6.85 8.68
C SER A 132 12.55 7.51 8.00
N TRP A 133 12.68 8.78 7.57
CA TRP A 133 11.60 9.48 6.86
C TRP A 133 11.12 8.75 5.60
N PRO A 134 12.01 8.24 4.72
CA PRO A 134 11.58 7.45 3.57
C PRO A 134 10.82 6.18 3.95
N GLU A 135 11.28 5.43 4.97
CA GLU A 135 10.59 4.23 5.44
C GLU A 135 9.22 4.57 6.05
N ALA A 136 9.14 5.65 6.83
CA ALA A 136 7.90 6.10 7.43
C ALA A 136 6.86 6.50 6.36
N ALA A 137 7.28 7.24 5.32
CA ALA A 137 6.41 7.59 4.20
C ALA A 137 6.04 6.39 3.33
N ALA A 138 6.87 5.35 3.27
CA ALA A 138 6.60 4.13 2.50
C ALA A 138 5.50 3.23 3.11
N LEU A 139 5.12 3.49 4.37
CA LEU A 139 4.27 2.58 5.15
C LEU A 139 2.76 2.79 4.96
N PRO A 140 2.17 4.02 4.98
CA PRO A 140 0.76 4.23 5.30
C PRO A 140 -0.23 3.44 4.45
N LEU A 141 -0.40 3.76 3.17
CA LEU A 141 -1.41 3.11 2.30
C LEU A 141 -1.12 1.64 2.08
N ALA A 142 0.12 1.34 1.73
CA ALA A 142 0.51 -0.03 1.41
C ALA A 142 0.51 -0.93 2.64
N GLY A 143 0.95 -0.43 3.80
CA GLY A 143 0.93 -1.14 5.07
C GLY A 143 -0.48 -1.39 5.59
N LEU A 144 -1.36 -0.37 5.53
CA LEU A 144 -2.76 -0.52 5.92
C LEU A 144 -3.48 -1.57 5.07
N THR A 145 -3.29 -1.49 3.74
CA THR A 145 -3.90 -2.46 2.82
C THR A 145 -3.38 -3.88 3.07
N ALA A 146 -2.07 -4.05 3.27
CA ALA A 146 -1.45 -5.34 3.58
C ALA A 146 -1.94 -5.88 4.93
N TYR A 147 -1.98 -5.04 5.97
CA TYR A 147 -2.47 -5.41 7.30
C TYR A 147 -3.93 -5.90 7.24
N ARG A 148 -4.82 -5.13 6.62
CA ARG A 148 -6.22 -5.52 6.47
C ARG A 148 -6.35 -6.81 5.65
N ALA A 149 -5.59 -6.95 4.58
CA ALA A 149 -5.60 -8.16 3.76
C ALA A 149 -5.19 -9.40 4.55
N LEU A 150 -4.17 -9.30 5.39
CA LEU A 150 -3.66 -10.41 6.21
C LEU A 150 -4.53 -10.69 7.43
N VAL A 151 -4.81 -9.66 8.25
CA VAL A 151 -5.40 -9.82 9.58
C VAL A 151 -6.92 -9.84 9.51
N THR A 152 -7.54 -8.78 8.99
CA THR A 152 -9.01 -8.66 9.03
C THR A 152 -9.70 -9.52 7.98
N ARG A 153 -9.17 -9.52 6.75
CA ARG A 153 -9.80 -10.27 5.65
C ARG A 153 -9.23 -11.66 5.49
N GLY A 154 -7.93 -11.80 5.74
CA GLY A 154 -7.22 -13.07 5.67
C GLY A 154 -7.36 -13.92 6.91
N GLU A 155 -7.66 -13.32 8.08
CA GLU A 155 -7.77 -14.03 9.37
C GLU A 155 -6.52 -14.88 9.65
N LEU A 156 -5.34 -14.32 9.27
CA LEU A 156 -4.06 -15.02 9.35
C LEU A 156 -3.77 -15.55 10.74
N GLN A 157 -3.40 -16.83 10.80
CA GLN A 157 -2.97 -17.49 12.01
C GLN A 157 -1.45 -17.77 11.96
N LYS A 158 -0.80 -17.74 13.13
CA LYS A 158 0.61 -18.11 13.25
C LYS A 158 0.86 -19.52 12.71
N GLY A 159 1.92 -19.67 11.92
CA GLY A 159 2.32 -20.95 11.32
C GLY A 159 1.60 -21.29 10.01
N GLU A 160 0.65 -20.47 9.54
CA GLU A 160 0.04 -20.67 8.23
C GLU A 160 1.05 -20.45 7.10
N HIS A 161 0.81 -21.12 5.97
CA HIS A 161 1.52 -20.86 4.74
C HIS A 161 0.76 -19.80 3.91
N VAL A 162 1.39 -18.66 3.71
CA VAL A 162 0.86 -17.51 2.95
C VAL A 162 1.57 -17.41 1.60
N LEU A 163 0.80 -17.31 0.53
CA LEU A 163 1.31 -16.91 -0.78
C LEU A 163 1.02 -15.43 -1.03
N VAL A 164 2.04 -14.65 -1.37
CA VAL A 164 1.88 -13.28 -1.83
C VAL A 164 2.23 -13.19 -3.31
N THR A 165 1.26 -12.80 -4.15
CA THR A 165 1.48 -12.70 -5.60
C THR A 165 2.15 -11.39 -5.98
N GLY A 166 2.95 -11.43 -7.06
CA GLY A 166 3.50 -10.22 -7.68
C GLY A 166 4.47 -9.46 -6.77
N ILE A 167 5.41 -10.19 -6.12
CA ILE A 167 6.40 -9.53 -5.25
C ILE A 167 7.19 -8.49 -6.02
N GLY A 168 7.21 -7.27 -5.51
CA GLY A 168 7.81 -6.09 -6.11
C GLY A 168 7.00 -4.83 -5.82
N GLY A 169 5.67 -4.90 -5.81
CA GLY A 169 4.83 -3.78 -5.41
C GLY A 169 4.87 -3.50 -3.90
N GLY A 170 4.56 -2.26 -3.51
CA GLY A 170 4.62 -1.83 -2.10
C GLY A 170 3.73 -2.65 -1.17
N VAL A 171 2.48 -2.95 -1.56
CA VAL A 171 1.58 -3.78 -0.75
C VAL A 171 2.09 -5.22 -0.65
N ALA A 172 2.58 -5.81 -1.75
CA ALA A 172 3.07 -7.18 -1.76
C ALA A 172 4.32 -7.34 -0.86
N THR A 173 5.26 -6.40 -0.92
CA THR A 173 6.46 -6.44 -0.08
C THR A 173 6.11 -6.26 1.41
N LEU A 174 5.19 -5.35 1.73
CA LEU A 174 4.70 -5.18 3.11
C LEU A 174 3.87 -6.37 3.58
N ALA A 175 3.04 -6.97 2.71
CA ALA A 175 2.30 -8.18 3.06
C ALA A 175 3.25 -9.35 3.41
N MET A 176 4.34 -9.53 2.65
CA MET A 176 5.36 -10.52 2.97
C MET A 176 5.98 -10.27 4.35
N ILE A 177 6.47 -9.05 4.60
CA ILE A 177 7.17 -8.71 5.84
C ILE A 177 6.23 -8.77 7.05
N LEU A 178 5.01 -8.24 6.93
CA LEU A 178 4.01 -8.28 8.01
C LEU A 178 3.54 -9.72 8.31
N ALA A 179 3.35 -10.56 7.29
CA ALA A 179 3.00 -11.96 7.49
C ALA A 179 4.11 -12.72 8.23
N GLN A 180 5.37 -12.49 7.88
CA GLN A 180 6.53 -13.04 8.58
C GLN A 180 6.58 -12.57 10.05
N ALA A 181 6.36 -11.27 10.29
CA ALA A 181 6.29 -10.70 11.64
C ALA A 181 5.14 -11.31 12.49
N LEU A 182 4.07 -11.74 11.83
CA LEU A 182 2.95 -12.46 12.45
C LEU A 182 3.20 -13.97 12.60
N GLY A 183 4.38 -14.45 12.20
CA GLY A 183 4.81 -15.85 12.36
C GLY A 183 4.31 -16.80 11.26
N ALA A 184 3.97 -16.29 10.09
CA ALA A 184 3.62 -17.11 8.93
C ALA A 184 4.86 -17.54 8.13
N GLU A 185 4.75 -18.66 7.42
CA GLU A 185 5.66 -19.05 6.35
C GLU A 185 5.20 -18.39 5.04
N VAL A 186 6.05 -17.56 4.43
CA VAL A 186 5.64 -16.79 3.26
C VAL A 186 6.33 -17.26 2.00
N SER A 187 5.54 -17.58 0.99
CA SER A 187 5.99 -17.79 -0.38
C SER A 187 5.56 -16.63 -1.27
N VAL A 188 6.27 -16.43 -2.37
CA VAL A 188 6.00 -15.32 -3.28
C VAL A 188 6.05 -15.75 -4.74
N THR A 189 5.37 -14.97 -5.62
CA THR A 189 5.56 -15.09 -7.07
C THR A 189 6.06 -13.79 -7.67
N SER A 190 6.82 -13.88 -8.77
CA SER A 190 7.20 -12.75 -9.62
C SER A 190 7.47 -13.21 -11.05
N GLY A 191 7.48 -12.27 -11.99
CA GLY A 191 8.04 -12.49 -13.33
C GLY A 191 9.51 -12.12 -13.47
N SER A 192 10.14 -11.61 -12.40
CA SER A 192 11.56 -11.19 -12.35
C SER A 192 12.33 -12.09 -11.40
N GLU A 193 13.36 -12.75 -11.90
CA GLU A 193 14.21 -13.61 -11.06
C GLU A 193 14.99 -12.78 -10.01
N GLU A 194 15.41 -11.57 -10.34
CA GLU A 194 16.03 -10.65 -9.37
C GLU A 194 15.14 -10.42 -8.15
N LYS A 195 13.86 -10.12 -8.38
CA LYS A 195 12.88 -9.91 -7.29
C LYS A 195 12.64 -11.19 -6.50
N LEU A 196 12.63 -12.34 -7.15
CA LEU A 196 12.53 -13.65 -6.48
C LEU A 196 13.73 -13.94 -5.59
N GLN A 197 14.96 -13.69 -6.08
CA GLN A 197 16.18 -13.86 -5.30
C GLN A 197 16.19 -12.93 -4.08
N ARG A 198 15.82 -11.67 -4.27
CA ARG A 198 15.72 -10.72 -3.16
C ARG A 198 14.66 -11.14 -2.13
N ALA A 199 13.51 -11.66 -2.55
CA ALA A 199 12.52 -12.19 -1.62
C ALA A 199 13.03 -13.41 -0.84
N ARG A 200 13.81 -14.32 -1.48
CA ARG A 200 14.47 -15.44 -0.80
C ARG A 200 15.45 -14.95 0.27
N SER A 201 16.28 -13.96 -0.05
CA SER A 201 17.23 -13.37 0.92
C SER A 201 16.52 -12.66 2.09
N MET A 202 15.25 -12.28 1.91
CA MET A 202 14.41 -11.69 2.93
C MET A 202 13.56 -12.73 3.69
N GLY A 203 13.84 -14.03 3.52
CA GLY A 203 13.19 -15.10 4.28
C GLY A 203 11.91 -15.68 3.65
N ALA A 204 11.63 -15.43 2.37
CA ALA A 204 10.57 -16.18 1.69
C ALA A 204 10.97 -17.68 1.61
N VAL A 205 10.09 -18.56 2.11
CA VAL A 205 10.34 -20.02 2.14
C VAL A 205 10.32 -20.64 0.75
N ALA A 206 9.59 -20.03 -0.19
CA ALA A 206 9.65 -20.34 -1.61
C ALA A 206 9.38 -19.08 -2.45
N ALA A 207 10.04 -19.00 -3.60
CA ALA A 207 9.83 -17.93 -4.56
C ALA A 207 9.86 -18.55 -5.96
N VAL A 208 8.75 -18.42 -6.71
CA VAL A 208 8.56 -19.07 -8.00
C VAL A 208 8.11 -18.08 -9.07
N SER A 209 8.51 -18.32 -10.31
CA SER A 209 8.07 -17.51 -11.44
C SER A 209 6.65 -17.92 -11.84
N TYR A 210 5.71 -16.97 -11.85
CA TYR A 210 4.36 -17.21 -12.36
C TYR A 210 4.34 -17.44 -13.89
N ARG A 211 5.47 -17.23 -14.59
CA ARG A 211 5.61 -17.53 -16.02
C ARG A 211 5.85 -19.03 -16.27
N GLU A 212 6.23 -19.79 -15.26
CA GLU A 212 6.42 -21.23 -15.37
C GLU A 212 5.07 -21.95 -15.34
N LYS A 213 4.85 -22.86 -16.29
CA LYS A 213 3.62 -23.67 -16.31
C LYS A 213 3.56 -24.58 -15.09
N GLY A 214 2.45 -24.54 -14.34
CA GLY A 214 2.28 -25.37 -13.14
C GLY A 214 3.06 -24.86 -11.92
N TRP A 215 3.41 -23.57 -11.90
CA TRP A 215 4.14 -22.94 -10.80
C TRP A 215 3.48 -23.16 -9.42
N GLU A 216 2.15 -23.26 -9.38
CA GLU A 216 1.38 -23.48 -8.16
C GLU A 216 1.66 -24.87 -7.53
N LYS A 217 1.93 -25.89 -8.34
CA LYS A 217 2.34 -27.23 -7.89
C LYS A 217 3.78 -27.20 -7.39
N HIS A 218 4.68 -26.63 -8.17
CA HIS A 218 6.11 -26.47 -7.77
C HIS A 218 6.25 -25.72 -6.47
N LEU A 219 5.40 -24.69 -6.23
CA LEU A 219 5.40 -23.96 -4.98
C LEU A 219 4.99 -24.87 -3.80
N ALA A 220 3.91 -25.62 -3.94
CA ALA A 220 3.43 -26.55 -2.92
C ALA A 220 4.43 -27.67 -2.63
N GLU A 221 5.11 -28.21 -3.66
CA GLU A 221 6.17 -29.21 -3.52
C GLU A 221 7.37 -28.68 -2.75
N LYS A 222 7.83 -27.42 -3.04
CA LYS A 222 8.95 -26.78 -2.34
C LYS A 222 8.69 -26.55 -0.86
N VAL A 223 7.45 -26.25 -0.47
CA VAL A 223 7.07 -25.98 0.92
C VAL A 223 6.54 -27.24 1.63
N GLY A 224 6.19 -28.28 0.87
CA GLY A 224 5.56 -29.50 1.38
C GLY A 224 4.07 -29.39 1.64
N ARG A 225 3.48 -28.23 1.38
CA ARG A 225 2.03 -27.97 1.55
C ARG A 225 1.56 -26.80 0.70
N PRO A 226 0.29 -26.77 0.22
CA PRO A 226 -0.28 -25.63 -0.46
C PRO A 226 -0.51 -24.45 0.52
N PRO A 227 -0.61 -23.18 0.01
CA PRO A 227 -0.93 -22.02 0.84
C PRO A 227 -2.39 -22.07 1.32
N SER A 228 -2.60 -21.79 2.61
CA SER A 228 -3.93 -21.63 3.22
C SER A 228 -4.47 -20.21 3.08
N LEU A 229 -3.59 -19.23 2.86
CA LEU A 229 -3.94 -17.84 2.58
C LEU A 229 -3.16 -17.35 1.35
N ILE A 230 -3.88 -16.70 0.43
CA ILE A 230 -3.27 -16.07 -0.75
C ILE A 230 -3.63 -14.59 -0.74
N ILE A 231 -2.63 -13.73 -0.84
CA ILE A 231 -2.78 -12.28 -0.96
C ILE A 231 -2.48 -11.89 -2.40
N ASP A 232 -3.50 -11.42 -3.12
CA ASP A 232 -3.41 -11.19 -4.56
C ASP A 232 -3.66 -9.74 -4.97
N SER A 233 -2.80 -9.23 -5.86
CA SER A 233 -2.91 -7.91 -6.49
C SER A 233 -3.19 -7.96 -7.98
N ALA A 234 -3.06 -9.13 -8.58
CA ALA A 234 -2.97 -9.26 -10.03
C ALA A 234 -4.34 -9.43 -10.69
N GLY A 235 -5.22 -10.26 -10.11
CA GLY A 235 -6.41 -10.70 -10.82
C GLY A 235 -6.04 -11.39 -12.13
N GLY A 236 -6.71 -11.02 -13.21
CA GLY A 236 -6.38 -11.42 -14.58
C GLY A 236 -6.59 -12.91 -14.90
N PRO A 237 -6.07 -13.36 -16.06
CA PRO A 237 -6.32 -14.72 -16.57
C PRO A 237 -5.70 -15.82 -15.69
N ASP A 238 -4.66 -15.50 -14.93
CA ASP A 238 -3.95 -16.47 -14.09
C ASP A 238 -4.61 -16.69 -12.71
N PHE A 239 -5.71 -16.00 -12.40
CA PHE A 239 -6.41 -16.14 -11.10
C PHE A 239 -6.87 -17.60 -10.85
N ALA A 240 -7.20 -18.35 -11.89
CA ALA A 240 -7.55 -19.77 -11.78
C ALA A 240 -6.41 -20.61 -11.18
N ALA A 241 -5.15 -20.26 -11.43
CA ALA A 241 -4.00 -20.93 -10.81
C ALA A 241 -3.96 -20.74 -9.30
N LEU A 242 -4.39 -19.57 -8.79
CA LEU A 242 -4.50 -19.32 -7.35
C LEU A 242 -5.52 -20.26 -6.69
N VAL A 243 -6.70 -20.43 -7.33
CA VAL A 243 -7.74 -21.36 -6.85
C VAL A 243 -7.23 -22.81 -6.88
N ASN A 244 -6.52 -23.19 -7.95
CA ASN A 244 -5.93 -24.52 -8.06
C ASN A 244 -4.84 -24.78 -7.01
N GLY A 245 -4.01 -23.78 -6.75
CA GLY A 245 -2.89 -23.86 -5.81
C GLY A 245 -3.26 -23.70 -4.35
N ALA A 246 -4.41 -23.13 -4.00
CA ALA A 246 -4.85 -22.96 -2.62
C ALA A 246 -5.14 -24.29 -1.92
N ALA A 247 -4.90 -24.36 -0.63
CA ALA A 247 -5.31 -25.48 0.22
C ALA A 247 -6.85 -25.61 0.26
N PRO A 248 -7.42 -26.81 0.49
CA PRO A 248 -8.83 -26.93 0.87
C PRO A 248 -9.15 -26.07 2.11
N GLY A 249 -10.29 -25.35 2.09
CA GLY A 249 -10.65 -24.37 3.12
C GLY A 249 -9.80 -23.08 3.08
N GLY A 250 -9.00 -22.88 2.03
CA GLY A 250 -8.12 -21.73 1.89
C GLY A 250 -8.86 -20.44 1.57
N ARG A 251 -8.17 -19.31 1.78
CA ARG A 251 -8.70 -17.96 1.54
C ARG A 251 -7.84 -17.23 0.51
N ILE A 252 -8.49 -16.61 -0.45
CA ILE A 252 -7.85 -15.73 -1.43
C ILE A 252 -8.35 -14.31 -1.16
N VAL A 253 -7.46 -13.41 -0.75
CA VAL A 253 -7.78 -12.01 -0.50
C VAL A 253 -7.18 -11.15 -1.62
N SER A 254 -8.06 -10.58 -2.44
CA SER A 254 -7.65 -9.70 -3.55
C SER A 254 -7.83 -8.24 -3.18
N TYR A 255 -6.81 -7.42 -3.47
CA TYR A 255 -6.79 -5.97 -3.27
C TYR A 255 -6.52 -5.18 -4.55
N GLY A 256 -6.42 -5.85 -5.69
CA GLY A 256 -6.15 -5.23 -6.98
C GLY A 256 -6.42 -6.14 -8.16
N ALA A 257 -6.35 -5.55 -9.35
CA ALA A 257 -6.54 -6.24 -10.62
C ALA A 257 -5.58 -5.68 -11.69
N THR A 258 -4.27 -5.62 -11.37
CA THR A 258 -3.25 -5.02 -12.23
C THR A 258 -3.08 -5.74 -13.58
N ARG A 259 -3.53 -6.98 -13.69
CA ARG A 259 -3.55 -7.76 -14.93
C ARG A 259 -4.95 -7.87 -15.56
N GLY A 260 -5.89 -7.04 -15.12
CA GLY A 260 -7.23 -6.97 -15.68
C GLY A 260 -8.23 -7.94 -15.04
N PRO A 261 -9.39 -8.13 -15.67
CA PRO A 261 -10.48 -8.96 -15.16
C PRO A 261 -10.12 -10.45 -15.17
N VAL A 262 -10.77 -11.21 -14.29
CA VAL A 262 -10.69 -12.67 -14.27
C VAL A 262 -11.55 -13.22 -15.40
N GLU A 263 -10.94 -13.87 -16.39
CA GLU A 263 -11.64 -14.35 -17.58
C GLU A 263 -12.35 -15.70 -17.39
N LYS A 264 -11.72 -16.61 -16.63
CA LYS A 264 -12.23 -17.95 -16.38
C LYS A 264 -12.07 -18.31 -14.92
N LEU A 265 -13.17 -18.67 -14.28
CA LEU A 265 -13.19 -19.15 -12.92
C LEU A 265 -14.07 -20.39 -12.81
N GLU A 266 -13.46 -21.54 -12.52
CA GLU A 266 -14.18 -22.81 -12.36
C GLU A 266 -14.81 -22.87 -10.96
N MET A 267 -16.10 -22.59 -10.86
CA MET A 267 -16.85 -22.66 -9.59
C MET A 267 -16.75 -24.04 -8.94
N THR A 268 -16.65 -25.10 -9.73
CA THR A 268 -16.42 -26.47 -9.27
C THR A 268 -15.19 -26.56 -8.36
N ARG A 269 -14.10 -25.90 -8.71
CA ARG A 269 -12.87 -25.87 -7.90
C ARG A 269 -13.08 -25.14 -6.58
N ILE A 270 -13.84 -24.04 -6.61
CA ILE A 270 -14.13 -23.25 -5.42
C ILE A 270 -14.96 -24.05 -4.41
N PHE A 271 -16.10 -24.65 -4.85
CA PHE A 271 -16.96 -25.32 -3.90
C PHE A 271 -16.39 -26.68 -3.42
N PHE A 272 -15.73 -27.46 -4.29
CA PHE A 272 -15.11 -28.71 -3.87
C PHE A 272 -13.96 -28.49 -2.86
N LYS A 273 -13.18 -27.43 -3.04
CA LYS A 273 -12.11 -27.08 -2.09
C LYS A 273 -12.59 -26.18 -0.96
N GLN A 274 -13.83 -25.71 -0.98
CA GLN A 274 -14.41 -24.78 0.02
C GLN A 274 -13.56 -23.52 0.18
N ILE A 275 -13.17 -22.89 -0.95
CA ILE A 275 -12.31 -21.71 -0.96
C ILE A 275 -13.12 -20.45 -0.80
N ASP A 276 -12.69 -19.58 0.10
CA ASP A 276 -13.19 -18.21 0.23
C ASP A 276 -12.43 -17.28 -0.72
N VAL A 277 -13.18 -16.53 -1.54
CA VAL A 277 -12.63 -15.40 -2.31
C VAL A 277 -13.14 -14.10 -1.70
N ARG A 278 -12.23 -13.29 -1.18
CA ARG A 278 -12.52 -12.07 -0.40
C ARG A 278 -11.88 -10.85 -1.05
N GLY A 279 -12.64 -9.77 -1.21
CA GLY A 279 -12.11 -8.48 -1.64
C GLY A 279 -11.66 -7.63 -0.44
N THR A 280 -10.69 -6.73 -0.66
CA THR A 280 -10.27 -5.73 0.32
C THR A 280 -9.78 -4.45 -0.36
N THR A 281 -9.83 -3.35 0.38
CA THR A 281 -9.21 -2.07 0.02
C THR A 281 -8.87 -1.33 1.29
N MET A 282 -7.76 -0.60 1.32
CA MET A 282 -7.37 0.27 2.45
C MET A 282 -7.63 -0.38 3.83
N GLY A 283 -8.24 0.37 4.76
CA GLY A 283 -8.64 -0.09 6.09
C GLY A 283 -9.21 1.03 6.95
N THR A 284 -9.68 0.68 8.14
CA THR A 284 -10.20 1.61 9.15
C THR A 284 -9.07 2.33 9.90
N ASP A 285 -9.42 3.39 10.64
CA ASP A 285 -8.47 4.08 11.53
C ASP A 285 -7.90 3.15 12.61
N GLU A 286 -8.72 2.24 13.12
CA GLU A 286 -8.28 1.25 14.11
C GLU A 286 -7.25 0.27 13.53
N GLU A 287 -7.48 -0.19 12.30
CA GLU A 287 -6.53 -1.05 11.58
C GLU A 287 -5.22 -0.32 11.29
N PHE A 288 -5.29 0.99 10.95
CA PHE A 288 -4.09 1.80 10.75
C PHE A 288 -3.26 1.89 12.04
N ARG A 289 -3.88 2.20 13.18
CA ARG A 289 -3.21 2.22 14.47
C ARG A 289 -2.69 0.83 14.89
N ALA A 290 -3.45 -0.22 14.62
CA ALA A 290 -3.03 -1.59 14.92
C ALA A 290 -1.82 -2.01 14.07
N MET A 291 -1.80 -1.64 12.79
CA MET A 291 -0.66 -1.83 11.89
C MET A 291 0.58 -1.08 12.41
N LEU A 292 0.45 0.18 12.82
CA LEU A 292 1.57 0.95 13.37
C LEU A 292 2.12 0.33 14.66
N ARG A 293 1.23 -0.17 15.55
CA ARG A 293 1.66 -0.89 16.76
C ARG A 293 2.43 -2.17 16.42
N LEU A 294 1.97 -2.94 15.43
CA LEU A 294 2.69 -4.13 14.96
C LEU A 294 4.07 -3.75 14.41
N VAL A 295 4.13 -2.74 13.54
CA VAL A 295 5.38 -2.21 12.95
C VAL A 295 6.37 -1.78 14.03
N ALA A 296 5.91 -1.06 15.05
CA ALA A 296 6.76 -0.61 16.14
C ALA A 296 7.27 -1.78 17.02
N ARG A 297 6.38 -2.69 17.40
CA ARG A 297 6.70 -3.86 18.24
C ARG A 297 7.69 -4.80 17.57
N GLU A 298 7.44 -5.15 16.33
CA GLU A 298 8.27 -6.11 15.57
C GLU A 298 9.43 -5.42 14.82
N ARG A 299 9.55 -4.09 14.97
CA ARG A 299 10.56 -3.25 14.29
C ARG A 299 10.60 -3.45 12.77
N VAL A 300 9.41 -3.64 12.18
CA VAL A 300 9.25 -3.81 10.73
C VAL A 300 9.77 -2.58 9.98
N ARG A 301 10.53 -2.81 8.90
CA ARG A 301 11.01 -1.75 7.99
C ARG A 301 10.45 -1.98 6.59
N PRO A 302 9.71 -1.03 6.03
CA PRO A 302 9.32 -1.07 4.62
C PRO A 302 10.53 -1.06 3.69
N ILE A 303 10.41 -1.73 2.55
CA ILE A 303 11.43 -1.64 1.50
C ILE A 303 11.24 -0.32 0.76
N VAL A 304 12.24 0.52 0.77
CA VAL A 304 12.35 1.71 -0.08
C VAL A 304 13.21 1.35 -1.28
N ASP A 305 12.63 1.41 -2.46
CA ASP A 305 13.33 1.12 -3.71
C ASP A 305 14.24 2.28 -4.12
N HIS A 306 13.67 3.48 -4.20
CA HIS A 306 14.42 4.69 -4.55
C HIS A 306 13.81 5.94 -3.90
N VAL A 307 14.65 6.93 -3.64
CA VAL A 307 14.25 8.25 -3.12
C VAL A 307 14.60 9.30 -4.17
N PHE A 308 13.57 9.91 -4.77
CA PHE A 308 13.72 11.01 -5.70
C PHE A 308 13.53 12.36 -4.97
N PRO A 309 14.19 13.44 -5.39
CA PRO A 309 13.78 14.78 -4.97
C PRO A 309 12.35 15.09 -5.45
N LEU A 310 11.62 15.94 -4.73
CA LEU A 310 10.25 16.33 -5.09
C LEU A 310 10.17 16.85 -6.52
N SER A 311 11.20 17.54 -6.97
CA SER A 311 11.32 18.07 -8.35
C SER A 311 11.35 17.00 -9.43
N GLN A 312 11.65 15.75 -9.10
CA GLN A 312 11.71 14.62 -10.03
C GLN A 312 10.49 13.69 -9.92
N ALA A 313 9.35 14.18 -9.43
CA ALA A 313 8.13 13.36 -9.27
C ALA A 313 7.67 12.70 -10.59
N ALA A 314 7.87 13.35 -11.74
CA ALA A 314 7.56 12.78 -13.05
C ALA A 314 8.46 11.56 -13.40
N GLU A 315 9.71 11.55 -12.95
CA GLU A 315 10.63 10.43 -13.13
C GLU A 315 10.28 9.27 -12.19
N ALA A 316 9.95 9.61 -10.94
CA ALA A 316 9.46 8.66 -9.96
C ALA A 316 8.21 7.92 -10.45
N ASP A 317 7.25 8.65 -11.07
CA ASP A 317 6.04 8.07 -11.65
C ASP A 317 6.35 7.16 -12.86
N ARG A 318 7.27 7.55 -13.74
CA ARG A 318 7.71 6.69 -14.85
C ARG A 318 8.29 5.36 -14.37
N ARG A 319 9.14 5.40 -13.31
CA ARG A 319 9.69 4.18 -12.71
C ARG A 319 8.60 3.29 -12.14
N LEU A 320 7.57 3.88 -11.51
CA LEU A 320 6.40 3.14 -11.01
C LEU A 320 5.62 2.48 -12.14
N ALA A 321 5.34 3.21 -13.22
CA ALA A 321 4.60 2.72 -14.39
C ALA A 321 5.31 1.55 -15.09
N GLN A 322 6.63 1.55 -15.10
CA GLN A 322 7.47 0.47 -15.67
C GLN A 322 7.53 -0.76 -14.77
N SER A 323 7.00 -0.70 -13.54
CA SER A 323 7.03 -1.81 -12.57
C SER A 323 8.45 -2.32 -12.26
N GLU A 324 9.46 -1.45 -12.34
CA GLU A 324 10.86 -1.80 -12.09
C GLU A 324 11.18 -1.92 -10.60
N GLN A 325 10.42 -1.24 -9.76
CA GLN A 325 10.68 -1.14 -8.32
C GLN A 325 10.49 -2.48 -7.59
N MET A 326 11.22 -2.62 -6.47
CA MET A 326 10.90 -3.58 -5.41
C MET A 326 10.70 -2.84 -4.09
N GLY A 327 9.46 -2.63 -3.69
CA GLY A 327 9.06 -1.81 -2.55
C GLY A 327 8.41 -0.51 -2.98
N LYS A 328 8.68 0.56 -2.22
CA LYS A 328 8.06 1.88 -2.43
C LYS A 328 9.06 2.87 -3.03
N ILE A 329 8.56 3.66 -3.96
CA ILE A 329 9.25 4.83 -4.50
C ILE A 329 8.86 6.02 -3.65
N VAL A 330 9.84 6.79 -3.20
CA VAL A 330 9.67 7.89 -2.23
C VAL A 330 10.13 9.21 -2.84
N LEU A 331 9.45 10.29 -2.50
CA LEU A 331 9.85 11.66 -2.79
C LEU A 331 10.40 12.30 -1.51
N ASN A 332 11.62 12.86 -1.60
CA ASN A 332 12.16 13.74 -0.58
C ASN A 332 11.53 15.13 -0.78
N CYS A 333 10.66 15.53 0.15
CA CYS A 333 9.92 16.78 0.06
C CYS A 333 10.78 18.01 0.39
N ARG A 334 12.03 17.82 0.84
CA ARG A 334 12.97 18.89 1.23
C ARG A 334 14.06 19.16 0.19
N ALA A 335 14.17 18.32 -0.84
CA ALA A 335 15.17 18.44 -1.91
C ALA A 335 14.59 19.02 -3.21
#